data_32d4f9bc0e1bcbb4fb52cb4613178726
#
_entry.id   32d4f9bc0e1bcbb4fb52cb4613178726
#
_cell.length_a   1.000
_cell.length_b   1.000
_cell.length_c   1.000
_cell.angle_alpha   90.00
_cell.angle_beta   90.00
_cell.angle_gamma   90.00
#
_symmetry.space_group_name_H-M   'P 1'
#
loop_
_entity.id
_entity.type
_entity.pdbx_description
1 polymer ?
#
loop_
_entity_poly.entity_id
_entity_poly.type
_entity_poly.pdbx_seq_one_letter_code
_entity_poly.pdbx_strand_id
1 'polypeptide(L)'
;MKTFTYTTRCKTILGDLHTPVSTYLKVRDIFPQSALMESSDYHGSENNRSFIGLNPVASIGINHGTATATYPDGSMEEHPISEHFRADHAISDFLNRFKVSGEYNNYCGLYGYTTFNAVRYFEHINVKDSRDPKNDAPDMLYILYKYLIVFNDFRNEMLLLEMLQDGEDSHLDYVEKAIHNRNYTTYDFRAVGETTSTLTDEEHKANIRKGIAHCMRGDVFQIVLSRRFIQRYEGDDFKLYRALRSINPSPYLFYFDFGGFRIFGSSPETHCKIENGRATIDPIAGTTRRNGDKKIDAELTANLLADPKENAEHVMLVDLARNDLSRNCHDVQVEFYKEAQYYSHVIHLVSRVSGELNPKANPIKAFIDTFPAGTLSGAPKVKAMQLISEYEPHSRGAYGGCIGFIGLNGTLNQAITIRTFVSRNNELWFQASGGIVAKSNEEYELQEVNNKLGALKKAIILAEQM
;
A
#
# COMPACT_ATOMS: atom_id res chain seq x y z
N MET A 1 -24.08 11.86 -18.36
CA MET A 1 -23.36 10.63 -17.91
C MET A 1 -24.31 9.81 -17.03
N LYS A 2 -24.33 8.48 -17.17
CA LYS A 2 -25.17 7.59 -16.37
C LYS A 2 -24.65 7.56 -14.93
N THR A 3 -25.54 7.63 -13.96
CA THR A 3 -25.24 7.50 -12.52
C THR A 3 -25.79 6.18 -12.00
N PHE A 4 -25.02 5.51 -11.18
CA PHE A 4 -25.38 4.26 -10.51
C PHE A 4 -25.70 4.57 -9.05
N THR A 5 -26.94 4.29 -8.66
CA THR A 5 -27.43 4.58 -7.31
C THR A 5 -27.60 3.26 -6.54
N TYR A 6 -27.04 3.23 -5.33
CA TYR A 6 -27.09 2.09 -4.43
C TYR A 6 -27.58 2.51 -3.06
N THR A 7 -28.21 1.56 -2.38
CA THR A 7 -28.52 1.64 -0.96
C THR A 7 -27.82 0.49 -0.26
N THR A 8 -27.17 0.78 0.87
CA THR A 8 -26.52 -0.28 1.67
C THR A 8 -27.56 -1.08 2.44
N ARG A 9 -27.38 -2.39 2.44
CA ARG A 9 -28.03 -3.31 3.37
C ARG A 9 -26.97 -3.93 4.27
N CYS A 10 -27.23 -3.96 5.56
CA CYS A 10 -26.24 -4.37 6.56
C CYS A 10 -26.82 -5.41 7.50
N LYS A 11 -25.97 -6.33 7.96
CA LYS A 11 -26.25 -7.31 8.99
C LYS A 11 -25.05 -7.42 9.92
N THR A 12 -25.22 -7.14 11.20
CA THR A 12 -24.19 -7.34 12.21
C THR A 12 -24.36 -8.72 12.84
N ILE A 13 -23.28 -9.49 12.89
CA ILE A 13 -23.21 -10.78 13.54
C ILE A 13 -22.07 -10.81 14.55
N LEU A 14 -22.09 -11.77 15.49
CA LEU A 14 -21.02 -11.97 16.45
C LEU A 14 -19.76 -12.49 15.72
N GLY A 15 -18.64 -11.82 15.95
CA GLY A 15 -17.37 -12.09 15.28
C GLY A 15 -16.36 -12.94 16.07
N ASP A 16 -16.70 -13.34 17.31
CA ASP A 16 -15.80 -14.01 18.27
C ASP A 16 -15.22 -15.36 17.80
N LEU A 17 -15.91 -16.06 16.89
CA LEU A 17 -15.46 -17.32 16.29
C LEU A 17 -14.86 -17.15 14.89
N HIS A 18 -14.67 -15.92 14.44
CA HIS A 18 -14.22 -15.59 13.10
C HIS A 18 -12.97 -14.72 13.14
N THR A 19 -11.98 -15.06 12.33
CA THR A 19 -10.83 -14.18 12.05
C THR A 19 -10.87 -13.73 10.61
N PRO A 20 -10.29 -12.57 10.25
CA PRO A 20 -10.21 -12.14 8.86
C PRO A 20 -9.61 -13.21 7.94
N VAL A 21 -8.51 -13.86 8.35
CA VAL A 21 -7.86 -14.93 7.59
C VAL A 21 -8.76 -16.16 7.42
N SER A 22 -9.38 -16.66 8.51
CA SER A 22 -10.25 -17.84 8.41
C SER A 22 -11.49 -17.56 7.56
N THR A 23 -12.05 -16.37 7.65
CA THR A 23 -13.20 -15.94 6.85
C THR A 23 -12.81 -15.80 5.37
N TYR A 24 -11.64 -15.20 5.08
CA TYR A 24 -11.15 -15.08 3.72
C TYR A 24 -10.95 -16.45 3.05
N LEU A 25 -10.38 -17.42 3.75
CA LEU A 25 -10.22 -18.80 3.26
C LEU A 25 -11.57 -19.46 2.89
N LYS A 26 -12.65 -19.10 3.56
CA LYS A 26 -14.00 -19.65 3.29
C LYS A 26 -14.66 -19.03 2.06
N VAL A 27 -14.33 -17.77 1.75
CA VAL A 27 -15.03 -17.02 0.71
C VAL A 27 -14.24 -16.83 -0.58
N ARG A 28 -12.90 -16.91 -0.55
CA ARG A 28 -12.04 -16.60 -1.70
C ARG A 28 -12.27 -17.51 -2.92
N ASP A 29 -12.56 -18.81 -2.68
CA ASP A 29 -12.81 -19.77 -3.76
C ASP A 29 -14.22 -19.63 -4.36
N ILE A 30 -15.12 -18.97 -3.63
CA ILE A 30 -16.50 -18.69 -4.07
C ILE A 30 -16.54 -17.34 -4.81
N PHE A 31 -15.76 -16.37 -4.34
CA PHE A 31 -15.70 -15.00 -4.86
C PHE A 31 -14.30 -14.71 -5.39
N PRO A 32 -14.02 -14.98 -6.67
CA PRO A 32 -12.73 -14.61 -7.27
C PRO A 32 -12.54 -13.09 -7.30
N GLN A 33 -11.29 -12.64 -7.43
CA GLN A 33 -10.93 -11.23 -7.40
C GLN A 33 -11.36 -10.52 -6.12
N SER A 34 -11.14 -11.18 -5.00
CA SER A 34 -11.43 -10.64 -3.66
C SER A 34 -10.21 -9.99 -3.03
N ALA A 35 -10.43 -9.21 -1.98
CA ALA A 35 -9.37 -8.55 -1.24
C ALA A 35 -9.53 -8.74 0.26
N LEU A 36 -8.41 -8.92 0.96
CA LEU A 36 -8.31 -8.90 2.41
C LEU A 36 -7.41 -7.74 2.84
N MET A 37 -7.89 -6.91 3.74
CA MET A 37 -7.12 -5.84 4.39
C MET A 37 -7.30 -5.96 5.88
N GLU A 38 -6.19 -6.12 6.60
CA GLU A 38 -6.19 -6.22 8.05
C GLU A 38 -5.42 -5.04 8.66
N SER A 39 -5.81 -4.62 9.83
CA SER A 39 -5.02 -3.73 10.64
C SER A 39 -4.56 -4.45 11.90
N SER A 40 -3.27 -4.40 12.18
CA SER A 40 -2.69 -4.95 13.41
C SER A 40 -2.10 -3.84 14.28
N ASP A 41 -2.80 -2.71 14.39
CA ASP A 41 -2.37 -1.62 15.25
C ASP A 41 -2.50 -2.03 16.72
N TYR A 42 -1.35 -2.15 17.40
CA TYR A 42 -1.25 -2.56 18.81
C TYR A 42 -1.78 -1.52 19.80
N HIS A 43 -2.09 -0.31 19.33
CA HIS A 43 -2.62 0.74 20.22
C HIS A 43 -4.12 0.61 20.49
N GLY A 44 -4.76 -0.48 20.03
CA GLY A 44 -6.12 -0.87 20.43
C GLY A 44 -7.16 0.23 20.21
N SER A 45 -7.04 0.99 19.11
CA SER A 45 -8.01 2.03 18.83
C SER A 45 -9.36 1.40 18.47
N GLU A 46 -10.45 1.91 19.01
CA GLU A 46 -11.82 1.52 18.68
C GLU A 46 -12.09 1.61 17.17
N ASN A 47 -11.23 2.29 16.42
CA ASN A 47 -11.33 2.52 14.97
C ASN A 47 -10.57 1.50 14.13
N ASN A 48 -9.91 0.53 14.74
CA ASN A 48 -9.18 -0.50 14.01
C ASN A 48 -10.16 -1.47 13.36
N ARG A 49 -10.09 -1.61 12.03
CA ARG A 49 -11.00 -2.44 11.23
C ARG A 49 -10.22 -3.28 10.23
N SER A 50 -10.67 -4.52 10.07
CA SER A 50 -10.25 -5.37 8.96
C SER A 50 -11.40 -5.53 7.96
N PHE A 51 -11.06 -5.65 6.67
CA PHE A 51 -12.04 -5.66 5.58
C PHE A 51 -11.80 -6.84 4.66
N ILE A 52 -12.88 -7.45 4.17
CA ILE A 52 -12.86 -8.37 3.03
C ILE A 52 -13.81 -7.80 1.98
N GLY A 53 -13.27 -7.53 0.77
CA GLY A 53 -14.06 -7.12 -0.39
C GLY A 53 -14.36 -8.30 -1.30
N LEU A 54 -15.62 -8.47 -1.68
CA LEU A 54 -16.08 -9.59 -2.49
C LEU A 54 -16.95 -9.10 -3.65
N ASN A 55 -16.91 -9.83 -4.76
CA ASN A 55 -17.72 -9.59 -5.96
C ASN A 55 -17.50 -8.18 -6.55
N PRO A 56 -16.50 -7.99 -7.40
CA PRO A 56 -16.27 -6.75 -8.12
C PRO A 56 -17.49 -6.35 -8.97
N VAL A 57 -17.95 -5.11 -8.85
CA VAL A 57 -19.07 -4.58 -9.65
C VAL A 57 -18.64 -3.48 -10.61
N ALA A 58 -17.55 -2.82 -10.31
CA ALA A 58 -16.98 -1.78 -11.17
C ALA A 58 -15.48 -1.65 -10.90
N SER A 59 -14.74 -1.10 -11.84
CA SER A 59 -13.32 -0.84 -11.68
C SER A 59 -12.85 0.33 -12.51
N ILE A 60 -11.79 0.99 -12.05
CA ILE A 60 -11.03 1.99 -12.80
C ILE A 60 -9.56 1.60 -12.77
N GLY A 61 -8.95 1.50 -13.95
CA GLY A 61 -7.54 1.21 -14.10
C GLY A 61 -6.86 2.19 -15.05
N ILE A 62 -5.54 2.35 -14.90
CA ILE A 62 -4.72 3.07 -15.87
C ILE A 62 -3.59 2.13 -16.28
N ASN A 63 -3.46 1.92 -17.58
CA ASN A 63 -2.43 1.09 -18.17
C ASN A 63 -1.95 1.69 -19.49
N HIS A 64 -0.64 1.73 -19.73
CA HIS A 64 -0.05 2.29 -20.95
C HIS A 64 -0.63 3.65 -21.38
N GLY A 65 -0.87 4.53 -20.41
CA GLY A 65 -1.39 5.88 -20.67
C GLY A 65 -2.89 5.94 -20.99
N THR A 66 -3.63 4.85 -20.82
CA THR A 66 -5.09 4.81 -21.02
C THR A 66 -5.80 4.49 -19.72
N ALA A 67 -6.74 5.32 -19.34
CA ALA A 67 -7.68 5.04 -18.25
C ALA A 67 -8.85 4.22 -18.80
N THR A 68 -9.13 3.08 -18.18
CA THR A 68 -10.24 2.19 -18.52
C THR A 68 -11.17 2.06 -17.33
N ALA A 69 -12.42 2.48 -17.49
CA ALA A 69 -13.48 2.32 -16.49
C ALA A 69 -14.46 1.24 -16.93
N THR A 70 -14.74 0.29 -16.03
CA THR A 70 -15.77 -0.73 -16.22
C THR A 70 -16.90 -0.49 -15.22
N TYR A 71 -18.13 -0.46 -15.70
CA TYR A 71 -19.30 -0.11 -14.91
C TYR A 71 -20.22 -1.33 -14.61
N PRO A 72 -21.13 -1.21 -13.63
CA PRO A 72 -22.00 -2.32 -13.21
C PRO A 72 -22.92 -2.89 -14.30
N ASP A 73 -23.24 -2.12 -15.31
CA ASP A 73 -24.05 -2.54 -16.47
C ASP A 73 -23.22 -3.21 -17.59
N GLY A 74 -21.93 -3.46 -17.33
CA GLY A 74 -20.99 -4.04 -18.30
C GLY A 74 -20.45 -3.03 -19.31
N SER A 75 -20.85 -1.77 -19.28
CA SER A 75 -20.29 -0.75 -20.16
C SER A 75 -18.83 -0.43 -19.77
N MET A 76 -18.03 -0.10 -20.78
CA MET A 76 -16.64 0.31 -20.61
C MET A 76 -16.42 1.68 -21.26
N GLU A 77 -15.62 2.50 -20.60
CA GLU A 77 -15.16 3.78 -21.13
C GLU A 77 -13.62 3.82 -21.10
N GLU A 78 -13.02 4.26 -22.19
CA GLU A 78 -11.57 4.40 -22.31
C GLU A 78 -11.21 5.84 -22.66
N HIS A 79 -10.26 6.40 -21.93
CA HIS A 79 -9.78 7.78 -22.13
C HIS A 79 -8.26 7.81 -22.07
N PRO A 80 -7.57 8.33 -23.10
CA PRO A 80 -6.14 8.57 -23.01
C PRO A 80 -5.83 9.60 -21.92
N ILE A 81 -4.82 9.32 -21.11
CA ILE A 81 -4.29 10.28 -20.15
C ILE A 81 -3.53 11.36 -20.92
N SER A 82 -3.82 12.62 -20.62
CA SER A 82 -3.24 13.79 -21.27
C SER A 82 -3.07 14.93 -20.28
N GLU A 83 -2.51 16.07 -20.71
CA GLU A 83 -2.43 17.29 -19.89
C GLU A 83 -3.81 17.81 -19.46
N HIS A 84 -4.84 17.57 -20.26
CA HIS A 84 -6.22 18.02 -20.02
C HIS A 84 -7.09 16.98 -19.31
N PHE A 85 -6.68 15.71 -19.33
CA PHE A 85 -7.39 14.60 -18.69
C PHE A 85 -6.38 13.72 -17.96
N ARG A 86 -6.08 14.06 -16.72
CA ARG A 86 -5.09 13.39 -15.87
C ARG A 86 -5.74 12.29 -15.03
N ALA A 87 -4.91 11.53 -14.32
CA ALA A 87 -5.37 10.43 -13.49
C ALA A 87 -6.38 10.86 -12.39
N ASP A 88 -6.20 12.06 -11.81
CA ASP A 88 -7.14 12.60 -10.82
C ASP A 88 -8.51 12.89 -11.42
N HIS A 89 -8.57 13.36 -12.67
CA HIS A 89 -9.83 13.53 -13.40
C HIS A 89 -10.49 12.18 -13.65
N ALA A 90 -9.73 11.19 -14.16
CA ALA A 90 -10.26 9.86 -14.45
C ALA A 90 -10.89 9.19 -13.21
N ILE A 91 -10.19 9.22 -12.08
CA ILE A 91 -10.68 8.63 -10.83
C ILE A 91 -11.87 9.43 -10.28
N SER A 92 -11.80 10.76 -10.30
CA SER A 92 -12.89 11.62 -9.79
C SER A 92 -14.15 11.48 -10.64
N ASP A 93 -14.03 11.44 -11.96
CA ASP A 93 -15.17 11.24 -12.87
C ASP A 93 -15.81 9.88 -12.65
N PHE A 94 -14.98 8.84 -12.44
CA PHE A 94 -15.48 7.51 -12.10
C PHE A 94 -16.24 7.52 -10.76
N LEU A 95 -15.66 8.07 -9.69
CA LEU A 95 -16.31 8.16 -8.37
C LEU A 95 -17.62 8.91 -8.42
N ASN A 96 -17.71 10.00 -9.19
CA ASN A 96 -18.92 10.83 -9.35
C ASN A 96 -20.09 10.08 -10.02
N ARG A 97 -19.83 8.92 -10.65
CA ARG A 97 -20.86 8.06 -11.25
C ARG A 97 -21.63 7.25 -10.19
N PHE A 98 -21.13 7.17 -8.96
CA PHE A 98 -21.71 6.34 -7.91
C PHE A 98 -22.30 7.19 -6.79
N LYS A 99 -23.53 6.88 -6.42
CA LYS A 99 -24.22 7.45 -5.26
C LYS A 99 -24.62 6.30 -4.36
N VAL A 100 -24.15 6.31 -3.13
CA VAL A 100 -24.43 5.29 -2.13
C VAL A 100 -25.03 5.94 -0.90
N SER A 101 -26.20 5.46 -0.47
CA SER A 101 -26.92 5.88 0.73
C SER A 101 -27.06 4.71 1.70
N GLY A 102 -27.56 4.97 2.90
CA GLY A 102 -27.79 3.97 3.93
C GLY A 102 -26.71 3.92 5.01
N GLU A 103 -26.84 2.98 5.94
CA GLU A 103 -25.92 2.80 7.06
C GLU A 103 -24.57 2.27 6.55
N TYR A 104 -23.47 2.69 7.19
CA TYR A 104 -22.10 2.25 6.87
C TYR A 104 -21.64 2.52 5.42
N ASN A 105 -22.32 3.42 4.69
CA ASN A 105 -21.94 3.79 3.33
C ASN A 105 -20.52 4.39 3.23
N ASN A 106 -19.95 4.84 4.35
CA ASN A 106 -18.57 5.32 4.46
C ASN A 106 -17.52 4.23 4.18
N TYR A 107 -17.87 2.95 4.23
CA TYR A 107 -17.01 1.84 3.83
C TYR A 107 -17.08 1.54 2.32
N CYS A 108 -18.09 2.07 1.63
CA CYS A 108 -18.22 1.89 0.19
C CYS A 108 -17.23 2.78 -0.56
N GLY A 109 -16.49 2.18 -1.46
CA GLY A 109 -15.45 2.87 -2.21
C GLY A 109 -14.58 1.92 -3.02
N LEU A 110 -13.51 2.47 -3.50
CA LEU A 110 -12.52 1.79 -4.32
C LEU A 110 -11.41 1.22 -3.46
N TYR A 111 -11.08 -0.03 -3.71
CA TYR A 111 -9.98 -0.75 -3.08
C TYR A 111 -8.98 -1.17 -4.14
N GLY A 112 -7.72 -0.83 -3.98
CA GLY A 112 -6.73 -1.13 -5.00
C GLY A 112 -5.38 -0.49 -4.76
N TYR A 113 -4.60 -0.32 -5.83
CA TYR A 113 -3.23 0.13 -5.76
C TYR A 113 -2.86 1.12 -6.87
N THR A 114 -1.77 1.83 -6.62
CA THR A 114 -1.09 2.70 -7.56
C THR A 114 0.40 2.33 -7.58
N THR A 115 0.97 2.06 -8.75
CA THR A 115 2.40 1.76 -8.88
C THR A 115 3.26 3.01 -8.71
N PHE A 116 4.53 2.83 -8.33
CA PHE A 116 5.50 3.93 -8.27
C PHE A 116 5.60 4.69 -9.60
N ASN A 117 5.60 3.97 -10.71
CA ASN A 117 5.77 4.55 -12.05
C ASN A 117 4.53 5.29 -12.56
N ALA A 118 3.37 5.16 -11.89
CA ALA A 118 2.18 5.95 -12.19
C ALA A 118 2.39 7.46 -11.97
N VAL A 119 3.45 7.86 -11.27
CA VAL A 119 3.83 9.27 -11.11
C VAL A 119 3.91 10.02 -12.44
N ARG A 120 4.21 9.36 -13.55
CA ARG A 120 4.21 9.94 -14.90
C ARG A 120 2.84 10.45 -15.35
N TYR A 121 1.76 10.02 -14.70
CA TYR A 121 0.40 10.51 -14.93
C TYR A 121 0.01 11.66 -13.97
N PHE A 122 0.87 11.97 -13.02
CA PHE A 122 0.63 12.96 -11.96
C PHE A 122 1.50 14.21 -12.11
N GLU A 123 2.75 14.03 -12.49
CA GLU A 123 3.76 15.08 -12.59
C GLU A 123 4.31 15.18 -14.02
N HIS A 124 4.78 16.37 -14.39
CA HIS A 124 5.56 16.56 -15.61
C HIS A 124 6.98 16.01 -15.41
N ILE A 125 7.12 14.71 -15.54
CA ILE A 125 8.37 14.01 -15.29
C ILE A 125 8.66 13.00 -16.40
N ASN A 126 9.92 12.96 -16.81
CA ASN A 126 10.38 11.92 -17.73
C ASN A 126 10.90 10.71 -16.95
N VAL A 127 10.03 9.73 -16.77
CA VAL A 127 10.32 8.44 -16.14
C VAL A 127 10.15 7.35 -17.18
N LYS A 128 11.17 6.51 -17.34
CA LYS A 128 11.12 5.39 -18.31
C LYS A 128 10.00 4.41 -17.97
N ASP A 129 9.35 3.90 -19.00
CA ASP A 129 8.44 2.76 -18.92
C ASP A 129 9.18 1.49 -19.33
N SER A 130 9.96 0.94 -18.40
CA SER A 130 10.77 -0.27 -18.61
C SER A 130 10.14 -1.45 -17.90
N ARG A 131 8.88 -1.78 -18.24
CA ARG A 131 8.21 -2.94 -17.64
C ARG A 131 8.78 -4.24 -18.17
N ASP A 132 8.86 -5.22 -17.31
CA ASP A 132 9.10 -6.59 -17.72
C ASP A 132 7.80 -7.13 -18.37
N PRO A 133 7.84 -7.65 -19.62
CA PRO A 133 6.65 -8.19 -20.28
C PRO A 133 5.98 -9.33 -19.51
N LYS A 134 6.70 -10.02 -18.63
CA LYS A 134 6.15 -11.07 -17.78
C LYS A 134 5.25 -10.52 -16.67
N ASN A 135 5.36 -9.25 -16.33
CA ASN A 135 4.55 -8.61 -15.32
C ASN A 135 4.01 -7.27 -15.82
N ASP A 136 3.10 -7.34 -16.78
CA ASP A 136 2.39 -6.20 -17.36
C ASP A 136 1.09 -5.91 -16.56
N ALA A 137 1.21 -5.78 -15.24
CA ALA A 137 0.10 -5.34 -14.41
C ALA A 137 -0.19 -3.85 -14.65
N PRO A 138 -1.47 -3.42 -14.56
CA PRO A 138 -1.82 -2.00 -14.69
C PRO A 138 -1.02 -1.10 -13.75
N ASP A 139 -0.76 0.15 -14.18
CA ASP A 139 -0.11 1.15 -13.34
C ASP A 139 -0.97 1.56 -12.14
N MET A 140 -2.28 1.52 -12.32
CA MET A 140 -3.27 1.73 -11.28
C MET A 140 -4.44 0.78 -11.52
N LEU A 141 -5.00 0.21 -10.44
CA LEU A 141 -6.23 -0.57 -10.51
C LEU A 141 -6.96 -0.48 -9.18
N TYR A 142 -8.19 0.02 -9.23
CA TYR A 142 -9.09 0.17 -8.11
C TYR A 142 -10.43 -0.48 -8.41
N ILE A 143 -10.97 -1.22 -7.46
CA ILE A 143 -12.16 -2.05 -7.59
C ILE A 143 -13.23 -1.61 -6.60
N LEU A 144 -14.48 -1.50 -7.05
CA LEU A 144 -15.66 -1.34 -6.23
C LEU A 144 -16.28 -2.71 -5.99
N TYR A 145 -16.36 -3.14 -4.73
CA TYR A 145 -16.91 -4.42 -4.34
C TYR A 145 -18.41 -4.31 -3.95
N LYS A 146 -19.21 -5.31 -4.33
CA LYS A 146 -20.61 -5.41 -3.94
C LYS A 146 -20.78 -5.72 -2.46
N TYR A 147 -19.97 -6.64 -1.93
CA TYR A 147 -20.02 -7.05 -0.54
C TYR A 147 -18.75 -6.64 0.19
N LEU A 148 -18.93 -6.16 1.42
CA LEU A 148 -17.86 -5.94 2.36
C LEU A 148 -18.14 -6.68 3.66
N ILE A 149 -17.14 -7.38 4.17
CA ILE A 149 -17.14 -7.96 5.51
C ILE A 149 -16.20 -7.09 6.34
N VAL A 150 -16.71 -6.47 7.39
CA VAL A 150 -15.93 -5.54 8.23
C VAL A 150 -15.83 -6.11 9.63
N PHE A 151 -14.61 -6.34 10.09
CA PHE A 151 -14.32 -6.83 11.43
C PHE A 151 -14.06 -5.67 12.38
N ASN A 152 -14.67 -5.74 13.54
CA ASN A 152 -14.38 -4.91 14.68
C ASN A 152 -13.91 -5.79 15.82
N ASP A 153 -12.60 -6.03 15.89
CA ASP A 153 -12.02 -6.92 16.90
C ASP A 153 -12.22 -6.39 18.32
N PHE A 154 -12.29 -5.06 18.50
CA PHE A 154 -12.53 -4.44 19.81
C PHE A 154 -13.92 -4.79 20.38
N ARG A 155 -14.93 -4.91 19.51
CA ARG A 155 -16.32 -5.23 19.92
C ARG A 155 -16.70 -6.68 19.68
N ASN A 156 -15.81 -7.50 19.13
CA ASN A 156 -16.11 -8.85 18.63
C ASN A 156 -17.34 -8.88 17.68
N GLU A 157 -17.41 -7.87 16.80
CA GLU A 157 -18.50 -7.72 15.84
C GLU A 157 -17.98 -7.91 14.42
N MET A 158 -18.79 -8.52 13.59
CA MET A 158 -18.59 -8.63 12.16
C MET A 158 -19.80 -8.07 11.42
N LEU A 159 -19.58 -7.03 10.62
CA LEU A 159 -20.58 -6.38 9.80
C LEU A 159 -20.53 -6.98 8.38
N LEU A 160 -21.64 -7.49 7.90
CA LEU A 160 -21.88 -7.85 6.51
C LEU A 160 -22.59 -6.68 5.84
N LEU A 161 -22.01 -6.13 4.77
CA LEU A 161 -22.55 -5.01 4.02
C LEU A 161 -22.69 -5.40 2.55
N GLU A 162 -23.82 -5.04 1.95
CA GLU A 162 -24.12 -5.21 0.53
C GLU A 162 -24.61 -3.89 -0.07
N MET A 163 -24.12 -3.57 -1.25
CA MET A 163 -24.64 -2.47 -2.07
C MET A 163 -25.70 -3.00 -3.02
N LEU A 164 -26.93 -2.49 -2.92
CA LEU A 164 -28.08 -2.88 -3.73
C LEU A 164 -28.53 -1.74 -4.63
N GLN A 165 -28.81 -2.04 -5.89
CA GLN A 165 -29.56 -1.14 -6.77
C GLN A 165 -31.06 -1.23 -6.44
N ASP A 166 -31.81 -0.22 -6.88
CA ASP A 166 -33.27 -0.21 -6.67
C ASP A 166 -33.93 -1.43 -7.34
N GLY A 167 -34.77 -2.13 -6.57
CA GLY A 167 -35.45 -3.35 -7.01
C GLY A 167 -34.59 -4.62 -7.00
N GLU A 168 -33.34 -4.57 -6.53
CA GLU A 168 -32.47 -5.74 -6.40
C GLU A 168 -32.70 -6.45 -5.07
N ASP A 169 -32.83 -7.79 -5.10
CA ASP A 169 -32.93 -8.60 -3.89
C ASP A 169 -31.56 -8.78 -3.20
N SER A 170 -31.57 -8.81 -1.88
CA SER A 170 -30.37 -9.01 -1.09
C SER A 170 -29.90 -10.46 -1.07
N HIS A 171 -28.59 -10.65 -1.18
CA HIS A 171 -27.93 -11.95 -1.10
C HIS A 171 -27.00 -12.08 0.12
N LEU A 172 -27.15 -11.23 1.15
CA LEU A 172 -26.35 -11.31 2.38
C LEU A 172 -26.44 -12.67 3.06
N ASP A 173 -27.60 -13.35 3.01
CA ASP A 173 -27.76 -14.68 3.57
C ASP A 173 -26.87 -15.73 2.87
N TYR A 174 -26.58 -15.56 1.59
CA TYR A 174 -25.65 -16.41 0.86
C TYR A 174 -24.20 -16.19 1.35
N VAL A 175 -23.80 -14.95 1.52
CA VAL A 175 -22.48 -14.59 2.05
C VAL A 175 -22.32 -15.12 3.48
N GLU A 176 -23.34 -14.93 4.32
CA GLU A 176 -23.35 -15.43 5.70
C GLU A 176 -23.23 -16.96 5.77
N LYS A 177 -23.95 -17.69 4.92
CA LYS A 177 -23.83 -19.15 4.82
C LYS A 177 -22.41 -19.58 4.42
N ALA A 178 -21.78 -18.88 3.50
CA ALA A 178 -20.39 -19.13 3.10
C ALA A 178 -19.42 -18.94 4.28
N ILE A 179 -19.61 -17.89 5.08
CA ILE A 179 -18.79 -17.60 6.26
C ILE A 179 -18.99 -18.68 7.36
N HIS A 180 -20.20 -19.15 7.56
CA HIS A 180 -20.50 -20.19 8.56
C HIS A 180 -20.12 -21.59 8.10
N ASN A 181 -19.72 -21.78 6.85
CA ASN A 181 -19.20 -23.07 6.40
C ASN A 181 -17.98 -23.45 7.24
N ARG A 182 -17.97 -24.66 7.77
CA ARG A 182 -16.85 -25.16 8.58
C ARG A 182 -15.70 -25.70 7.72
N ASN A 183 -15.97 -26.01 6.46
CA ASN A 183 -15.01 -26.58 5.54
C ASN A 183 -14.41 -25.46 4.67
N TYR A 184 -13.11 -25.32 4.70
CA TYR A 184 -12.33 -24.54 3.76
C TYR A 184 -11.05 -25.30 3.42
N THR A 185 -10.56 -25.10 2.22
CA THR A 185 -9.36 -25.77 1.73
C THR A 185 -8.15 -24.87 1.92
N THR A 186 -7.07 -25.45 2.40
CA THR A 186 -5.73 -24.85 2.38
C THR A 186 -4.87 -25.64 1.41
N TYR A 187 -4.07 -24.93 0.65
CA TYR A 187 -3.17 -25.52 -0.33
C TYR A 187 -1.72 -25.32 0.12
N ASP A 188 -0.84 -26.20 -0.34
CA ASP A 188 0.57 -26.09 -0.02
C ASP A 188 1.25 -24.97 -0.81
N PHE A 189 2.38 -24.53 -0.30
CA PHE A 189 3.28 -23.59 -0.96
C PHE A 189 4.68 -24.17 -0.98
N ARG A 190 5.37 -24.05 -2.10
CA ARG A 190 6.75 -24.47 -2.27
C ARG A 190 7.52 -23.49 -3.14
N ALA A 191 8.68 -23.02 -2.66
CA ALA A 191 9.63 -22.28 -3.49
C ALA A 191 10.32 -23.24 -4.47
N VAL A 192 10.56 -22.78 -5.70
CA VAL A 192 11.18 -23.57 -6.77
C VAL A 192 12.45 -22.89 -7.26
N GLY A 193 13.57 -23.60 -7.16
CA GLY A 193 14.87 -23.06 -7.55
C GLY A 193 15.40 -21.99 -6.61
N GLU A 194 16.43 -21.30 -7.04
CA GLU A 194 17.08 -20.24 -6.25
C GLU A 194 16.41 -18.90 -6.49
N THR A 195 16.45 -18.05 -5.45
CA THR A 195 16.08 -16.64 -5.59
C THR A 195 17.09 -15.91 -6.46
N THR A 196 16.64 -15.26 -7.51
CA THR A 196 17.45 -14.44 -8.40
C THR A 196 17.26 -12.95 -8.14
N SER A 197 18.17 -12.12 -8.62
CA SER A 197 18.09 -10.66 -8.51
C SER A 197 18.30 -10.01 -9.87
N THR A 198 17.64 -8.88 -10.09
CA THR A 198 17.81 -8.09 -11.33
C THR A 198 19.15 -7.36 -11.40
N LEU A 199 19.85 -7.22 -10.29
CA LEU A 199 21.19 -6.64 -10.17
C LEU A 199 22.05 -7.53 -9.29
N THR A 200 23.31 -7.69 -9.63
CA THR A 200 24.32 -8.25 -8.73
C THR A 200 24.63 -7.27 -7.59
N ASP A 201 25.29 -7.74 -6.55
CA ASP A 201 25.74 -6.88 -5.44
C ASP A 201 26.64 -5.74 -5.93
N GLU A 202 27.58 -6.04 -6.85
CA GLU A 202 28.49 -5.03 -7.44
C GLU A 202 27.75 -4.01 -8.31
N GLU A 203 26.79 -4.42 -9.12
CA GLU A 203 25.96 -3.48 -9.90
C GLU A 203 25.12 -2.58 -9.00
N HIS A 204 24.57 -3.13 -7.93
CA HIS A 204 23.82 -2.31 -6.96
C HIS A 204 24.74 -1.34 -6.22
N LYS A 205 25.93 -1.76 -5.77
CA LYS A 205 26.93 -0.88 -5.18
C LYS A 205 27.40 0.21 -6.16
N ALA A 206 27.54 -0.12 -7.44
CA ALA A 206 27.84 0.88 -8.46
C ALA A 206 26.75 1.94 -8.57
N ASN A 207 25.47 1.55 -8.47
CA ASN A 207 24.37 2.51 -8.43
C ASN A 207 24.36 3.34 -7.14
N ILE A 208 24.69 2.75 -6.00
CA ILE A 208 24.86 3.48 -4.71
C ILE A 208 25.96 4.55 -4.86
N ARG A 209 27.13 4.21 -5.43
CA ARG A 209 28.22 5.19 -5.69
C ARG A 209 27.77 6.36 -6.55
N LYS A 210 26.96 6.11 -7.60
CA LYS A 210 26.36 7.17 -8.42
C LYS A 210 25.41 8.04 -7.59
N GLY A 211 24.59 7.44 -6.74
CA GLY A 211 23.70 8.14 -5.82
C GLY A 211 24.47 9.07 -4.87
N ILE A 212 25.54 8.56 -4.25
CA ILE A 212 26.44 9.37 -3.39
C ILE A 212 27.03 10.55 -4.17
N ALA A 213 27.48 10.31 -5.41
CA ALA A 213 28.05 11.38 -6.26
C ALA A 213 27.01 12.47 -6.56
N HIS A 214 25.74 12.13 -6.79
CA HIS A 214 24.66 13.10 -6.96
C HIS A 214 24.39 13.90 -5.69
N CYS A 215 24.40 13.24 -4.52
CA CYS A 215 24.26 13.93 -3.23
C CYS A 215 25.43 14.90 -2.98
N MET A 216 26.66 14.49 -3.29
CA MET A 216 27.84 15.35 -3.11
C MET A 216 27.85 16.56 -4.06
N ARG A 217 27.29 16.44 -5.27
CA ARG A 217 27.16 17.57 -6.20
C ARG A 217 26.00 18.50 -5.84
N GLY A 218 25.12 18.10 -4.94
CA GLY A 218 23.92 18.88 -4.57
C GLY A 218 22.75 18.72 -5.53
N ASP A 219 22.75 17.69 -6.39
CA ASP A 219 21.63 17.39 -7.28
C ASP A 219 20.41 16.91 -6.47
N VAL A 220 20.66 16.15 -5.40
CA VAL A 220 19.68 15.66 -4.42
C VAL A 220 20.29 15.69 -3.01
N PHE A 221 19.45 15.79 -1.98
CA PHE A 221 19.86 15.57 -0.59
C PHE A 221 19.89 14.08 -0.25
N GLN A 222 18.92 13.36 -0.81
CA GLN A 222 18.77 11.91 -0.67
C GLN A 222 18.20 11.33 -1.96
N ILE A 223 18.64 10.12 -2.30
CA ILE A 223 18.04 9.26 -3.33
C ILE A 223 17.83 7.86 -2.76
N VAL A 224 16.68 7.25 -3.08
CA VAL A 224 16.32 5.92 -2.59
C VAL A 224 16.39 4.93 -3.75
N LEU A 225 17.43 4.08 -3.78
CA LEU A 225 17.64 3.10 -4.84
C LEU A 225 17.23 1.69 -4.38
N SER A 226 16.50 0.98 -5.23
CA SER A 226 15.96 -0.34 -4.93
C SER A 226 16.63 -1.45 -5.73
N ARG A 227 16.46 -2.67 -5.22
CA ARG A 227 16.87 -3.91 -5.87
C ARG A 227 15.74 -4.91 -5.83
N ARG A 228 15.41 -5.52 -6.98
CA ARG A 228 14.35 -6.52 -7.13
C ARG A 228 14.91 -7.92 -7.04
N PHE A 229 14.15 -8.78 -6.36
CA PHE A 229 14.36 -10.22 -6.28
C PHE A 229 13.16 -10.96 -6.85
N ILE A 230 13.44 -12.13 -7.42
CA ILE A 230 12.47 -12.99 -8.08
C ILE A 230 12.62 -14.40 -7.54
N GLN A 231 11.50 -14.99 -7.09
CA GLN A 231 11.42 -16.38 -6.64
C GLN A 231 10.29 -17.08 -7.39
N ARG A 232 10.59 -18.19 -8.04
CA ARG A 232 9.57 -19.08 -8.57
C ARG A 232 8.94 -19.89 -7.45
N TYR A 233 7.67 -20.22 -7.58
CA TYR A 233 6.95 -21.01 -6.59
C TYR A 233 5.88 -21.88 -7.24
N GLU A 234 5.39 -22.88 -6.49
CA GLU A 234 4.23 -23.70 -6.79
C GLU A 234 3.27 -23.66 -5.61
N GLY A 235 1.96 -23.76 -5.89
CA GLY A 235 0.92 -23.82 -4.86
C GLY A 235 0.29 -22.47 -4.55
N ASP A 236 -0.01 -22.23 -3.28
CA ASP A 236 -0.86 -21.12 -2.82
C ASP A 236 -0.05 -20.01 -2.16
N ASP A 237 0.03 -18.87 -2.81
CA ASP A 237 0.70 -17.68 -2.29
C ASP A 237 -0.02 -17.03 -1.09
N PHE A 238 -1.29 -17.37 -0.84
CA PHE A 238 -1.95 -16.96 0.40
C PHE A 238 -1.33 -17.60 1.65
N LYS A 239 -0.77 -18.80 1.53
CA LYS A 239 0.02 -19.43 2.60
C LYS A 239 1.27 -18.59 2.91
N LEU A 240 1.93 -18.04 1.89
CA LEU A 240 3.04 -17.10 2.06
C LEU A 240 2.60 -15.79 2.73
N TYR A 241 1.44 -15.25 2.37
CA TYR A 241 0.87 -14.08 3.07
C TYR A 241 0.69 -14.36 4.56
N ARG A 242 0.13 -15.50 4.93
CA ARG A 242 -0.04 -15.91 6.33
C ARG A 242 1.29 -16.03 7.08
N ALA A 243 2.32 -16.59 6.43
CA ALA A 243 3.67 -16.64 6.98
C ALA A 243 4.25 -15.24 7.20
N LEU A 244 4.15 -14.35 6.21
CA LEU A 244 4.61 -12.96 6.33
C LEU A 244 3.90 -12.21 7.45
N ARG A 245 2.58 -12.34 7.55
CA ARG A 245 1.74 -11.77 8.59
C ARG A 245 2.20 -12.16 10.00
N SER A 246 2.62 -13.40 10.18
CA SER A 246 3.09 -13.92 11.49
C SER A 246 4.48 -13.42 11.87
N ILE A 247 5.36 -13.22 10.88
CA ILE A 247 6.75 -12.78 11.10
C ILE A 247 6.82 -11.26 11.28
N ASN A 248 6.04 -10.53 10.50
CA ASN A 248 6.11 -9.07 10.40
C ASN A 248 4.72 -8.44 10.51
N PRO A 249 4.05 -8.52 11.67
CA PRO A 249 2.79 -7.82 11.87
C PRO A 249 3.00 -6.31 11.75
N SER A 250 2.14 -5.64 11.01
CA SER A 250 2.23 -4.20 10.71
C SER A 250 0.84 -3.58 10.66
N PRO A 251 0.71 -2.25 10.79
CA PRO A 251 -0.58 -1.57 10.72
C PRO A 251 -1.38 -1.86 9.45
N TYR A 252 -0.70 -2.15 8.35
CA TYR A 252 -1.33 -2.46 7.06
C TYR A 252 -0.90 -3.84 6.57
N LEU A 253 -1.78 -4.80 6.73
CA LEU A 253 -1.66 -6.14 6.17
C LEU A 253 -2.67 -6.28 5.04
N PHE A 254 -2.25 -6.78 3.90
CA PHE A 254 -3.13 -6.85 2.74
C PHE A 254 -2.82 -8.02 1.83
N TYR A 255 -3.88 -8.56 1.23
CA TYR A 255 -3.84 -9.56 0.18
C TYR A 255 -4.93 -9.22 -0.85
N PHE A 256 -4.53 -8.77 -2.03
CA PHE A 256 -5.40 -8.43 -3.14
C PHE A 256 -5.25 -9.45 -4.25
N ASP A 257 -6.33 -10.14 -4.59
CA ASP A 257 -6.42 -10.96 -5.79
C ASP A 257 -7.11 -10.16 -6.90
N PHE A 258 -6.34 -9.81 -7.93
CA PHE A 258 -6.83 -9.11 -9.11
C PHE A 258 -7.16 -10.07 -10.28
N GLY A 259 -7.21 -11.38 -10.02
CA GLY A 259 -7.44 -12.43 -11.00
C GLY A 259 -6.18 -12.90 -11.70
N GLY A 260 -5.56 -12.07 -12.52
CA GLY A 260 -4.33 -12.42 -13.25
C GLY A 260 -3.04 -12.26 -12.47
N PHE A 261 -3.08 -11.57 -11.34
CA PHE A 261 -1.95 -11.34 -10.45
C PHE A 261 -2.45 -11.01 -9.03
N ARG A 262 -1.54 -11.06 -8.07
CA ARG A 262 -1.83 -10.73 -6.67
C ARG A 262 -0.79 -9.78 -6.12
N ILE A 263 -1.23 -8.92 -5.20
CA ILE A 263 -0.34 -8.03 -4.42
C ILE A 263 -0.65 -8.26 -2.96
N PHE A 264 0.35 -8.66 -2.18
CA PHE A 264 0.17 -8.91 -0.76
C PHE A 264 1.41 -8.53 0.03
N GLY A 265 1.19 -8.05 1.25
CA GLY A 265 2.30 -7.54 2.04
C GLY A 265 1.91 -7.14 3.45
N SER A 266 2.91 -6.58 4.13
CA SER A 266 2.83 -6.09 5.49
C SER A 266 3.57 -4.76 5.60
N SER A 267 2.85 -3.66 5.35
CA SER A 267 3.44 -2.32 5.35
C SER A 267 3.33 -1.64 6.71
N PRO A 268 4.41 -1.08 7.24
CA PRO A 268 4.37 -0.29 8.47
C PRO A 268 3.96 1.16 8.27
N GLU A 269 3.90 1.66 7.04
CA GLU A 269 3.93 3.09 6.76
C GLU A 269 2.70 3.57 5.99
N THR A 270 2.04 4.60 6.53
CA THR A 270 0.97 5.33 5.86
C THR A 270 1.57 6.24 4.79
N HIS A 271 1.07 6.16 3.55
CA HIS A 271 1.42 7.14 2.52
C HIS A 271 0.63 8.44 2.72
N CYS A 272 -0.68 8.35 2.71
CA CYS A 272 -1.58 9.48 2.90
C CYS A 272 -2.93 9.00 3.42
N LYS A 273 -3.47 9.71 4.39
CA LYS A 273 -4.83 9.52 4.92
C LYS A 273 -5.59 10.82 4.80
N ILE A 274 -6.83 10.76 4.30
CA ILE A 274 -7.76 11.89 4.27
C ILE A 274 -9.04 11.44 4.96
N GLU A 275 -9.42 12.13 6.01
CA GLU A 275 -10.61 11.85 6.80
C GLU A 275 -11.22 13.15 7.33
N ASN A 276 -12.53 13.32 7.14
CA ASN A 276 -13.26 14.52 7.57
C ASN A 276 -12.63 15.85 7.07
N GLY A 277 -12.11 15.85 5.84
CA GLY A 277 -11.48 17.02 5.24
C GLY A 277 -10.05 17.30 5.71
N ARG A 278 -9.47 16.45 6.56
CA ARG A 278 -8.10 16.57 7.06
C ARG A 278 -7.20 15.56 6.38
N ALA A 279 -6.12 16.02 5.77
CA ALA A 279 -5.09 15.18 5.18
C ALA A 279 -3.93 14.99 6.16
N THR A 280 -3.39 13.76 6.21
CA THR A 280 -2.34 13.36 7.17
C THR A 280 -1.28 12.51 6.47
N ILE A 281 -0.02 12.76 6.79
CA ILE A 281 1.14 11.95 6.41
C ILE A 281 1.93 11.66 7.68
N ASP A 282 2.31 10.39 7.88
CA ASP A 282 3.06 9.94 9.04
C ASP A 282 4.48 9.50 8.63
N PRO A 283 5.47 10.42 8.48
CA PRO A 283 6.83 10.06 8.12
C PRO A 283 7.46 9.18 9.20
N ILE A 284 8.04 8.06 8.78
CA ILE A 284 8.83 7.18 9.62
C ILE A 284 10.30 7.28 9.19
N ALA A 285 11.15 7.73 10.10
CA ALA A 285 12.60 7.69 9.92
C ALA A 285 13.25 7.43 11.26
N GLY A 286 14.18 6.49 11.26
CA GLY A 286 14.75 5.96 12.48
C GLY A 286 14.06 4.66 12.89
N THR A 287 14.84 3.57 12.81
CA THR A 287 14.36 2.23 13.15
C THR A 287 15.43 1.48 13.91
N THR A 288 15.07 0.89 15.02
CA THR A 288 15.93 -0.05 15.74
C THR A 288 15.17 -1.32 16.08
N ARG A 289 15.90 -2.43 16.19
CA ARG A 289 15.31 -3.72 16.58
C ARG A 289 14.96 -3.67 18.06
N ARG A 290 13.75 -4.07 18.39
CA ARG A 290 13.29 -4.19 19.77
C ARG A 290 13.90 -5.42 20.44
N ASN A 291 14.35 -5.27 21.69
CA ASN A 291 14.86 -6.37 22.50
C ASN A 291 13.73 -7.07 23.30
N GLY A 292 12.71 -6.31 23.72
CA GLY A 292 11.61 -6.77 24.57
C GLY A 292 11.80 -6.49 26.07
N ASP A 293 13.02 -6.18 26.49
CA ASP A 293 13.29 -5.66 27.84
C ASP A 293 13.06 -4.15 27.86
N LYS A 294 12.28 -3.65 28.81
CA LYS A 294 11.90 -2.23 28.88
C LYS A 294 13.09 -1.27 29.06
N LYS A 295 14.14 -1.69 29.79
CA LYS A 295 15.33 -0.86 30.01
C LYS A 295 16.18 -0.79 28.75
N ILE A 296 16.41 -1.93 28.13
CA ILE A 296 17.19 -2.01 26.90
C ILE A 296 16.45 -1.28 25.77
N ASP A 297 15.14 -1.45 25.65
CA ASP A 297 14.33 -0.74 24.66
C ASP A 297 14.36 0.79 24.89
N ALA A 298 14.38 1.26 26.12
CA ALA A 298 14.54 2.67 26.44
C ALA A 298 15.93 3.22 26.05
N GLU A 299 17.00 2.46 26.29
CA GLU A 299 18.37 2.82 25.86
C GLU A 299 18.48 2.86 24.34
N LEU A 300 17.92 1.88 23.64
CA LEU A 300 17.87 1.83 22.17
C LEU A 300 17.11 3.05 21.63
N THR A 301 16.00 3.44 22.25
CA THR A 301 15.24 4.62 21.89
C THR A 301 16.04 5.91 22.10
N ALA A 302 16.73 6.03 23.24
CA ALA A 302 17.57 7.19 23.51
C ALA A 302 18.71 7.33 22.48
N ASN A 303 19.36 6.22 22.14
CA ASN A 303 20.41 6.18 21.13
C ASN A 303 19.86 6.59 19.74
N LEU A 304 18.68 6.08 19.36
CA LEU A 304 18.03 6.40 18.09
C LEU A 304 17.68 7.90 18.00
N LEU A 305 17.14 8.48 19.09
CA LEU A 305 16.84 9.91 19.19
C LEU A 305 18.09 10.79 19.14
N ALA A 306 19.23 10.29 19.60
CA ALA A 306 20.50 11.01 19.60
C ALA A 306 21.30 10.87 18.29
N ASP A 307 20.93 9.92 17.39
CA ASP A 307 21.68 9.68 16.16
C ASP A 307 21.55 10.85 15.17
N PRO A 308 22.69 11.51 14.79
CA PRO A 308 22.64 12.69 13.93
C PRO A 308 22.17 12.38 12.49
N LYS A 309 22.44 11.16 11.96
CA LYS A 309 22.02 10.74 10.61
C LYS A 309 20.52 10.57 10.58
N GLU A 310 19.98 9.77 11.51
CA GLU A 310 18.54 9.51 11.64
C GLU A 310 17.77 10.81 11.88
N ASN A 311 18.32 11.71 12.70
CA ASN A 311 17.73 13.02 12.96
C ASN A 311 17.67 13.90 11.70
N ALA A 312 18.73 13.96 10.91
CA ALA A 312 18.77 14.76 9.69
C ALA A 312 17.79 14.22 8.63
N GLU A 313 17.72 12.89 8.48
CA GLU A 313 16.77 12.24 7.57
C GLU A 313 15.33 12.51 8.02
N HIS A 314 15.04 12.38 9.31
CA HIS A 314 13.69 12.60 9.85
C HIS A 314 13.20 14.04 9.64
N VAL A 315 14.05 15.04 9.92
CA VAL A 315 13.74 16.46 9.65
C VAL A 315 13.41 16.66 8.17
N MET A 316 14.22 16.11 7.28
CA MET A 316 14.02 16.23 5.83
C MET A 316 12.67 15.63 5.40
N LEU A 317 12.31 14.45 5.92
CA LEU A 317 11.04 13.79 5.57
C LEU A 317 9.82 14.53 6.13
N VAL A 318 9.90 15.07 7.33
CA VAL A 318 8.83 15.92 7.89
C VAL A 318 8.64 17.20 7.07
N ASP A 319 9.74 17.82 6.65
CA ASP A 319 9.69 19.03 5.82
C ASP A 319 9.12 18.74 4.42
N LEU A 320 9.48 17.60 3.85
CA LEU A 320 8.91 17.12 2.59
C LEU A 320 7.40 16.87 2.70
N ALA A 321 6.94 16.23 3.78
CA ALA A 321 5.52 16.00 4.04
C ALA A 321 4.74 17.32 4.22
N ARG A 322 5.33 18.29 4.92
CA ARG A 322 4.74 19.65 5.01
C ARG A 322 4.60 20.30 3.65
N ASN A 323 5.64 20.24 2.83
CA ASN A 323 5.63 20.80 1.48
C ASN A 323 4.58 20.10 0.59
N ASP A 324 4.48 18.79 0.64
CA ASP A 324 3.51 18.01 -0.14
C ASP A 324 2.07 18.40 0.23
N LEU A 325 1.73 18.45 1.53
CA LEU A 325 0.40 18.83 1.99
C LEU A 325 0.06 20.29 1.67
N SER A 326 1.04 21.20 1.73
CA SER A 326 0.82 22.63 1.45
C SER A 326 0.32 22.93 0.03
N ARG A 327 0.43 21.99 -0.89
CA ARG A 327 -0.09 22.14 -2.27
C ARG A 327 -1.62 22.19 -2.30
N ASN A 328 -2.30 21.49 -1.38
CA ASN A 328 -3.77 21.36 -1.38
C ASN A 328 -4.41 21.63 -0.03
N CYS A 329 -3.63 21.92 1.00
CA CYS A 329 -4.09 22.15 2.37
C CYS A 329 -3.67 23.51 2.88
N HIS A 330 -4.42 24.01 3.86
CA HIS A 330 -4.05 25.14 4.72
C HIS A 330 -3.86 24.62 6.15
N ASP A 331 -3.38 25.49 7.03
CA ASP A 331 -3.09 25.16 8.44
C ASP A 331 -2.25 23.89 8.62
N VAL A 332 -1.23 23.75 7.72
CA VAL A 332 -0.33 22.60 7.77
C VAL A 332 0.55 22.68 9.01
N GLN A 333 0.48 21.65 9.87
CA GLN A 333 1.18 21.59 11.14
C GLN A 333 1.77 20.21 11.40
N VAL A 334 2.78 20.17 12.28
CA VAL A 334 3.34 18.94 12.84
C VAL A 334 2.60 18.68 14.16
N GLU A 335 1.73 17.66 14.19
CA GLU A 335 0.92 17.35 15.39
C GLU A 335 1.78 16.76 16.50
N PHE A 336 2.68 15.84 16.14
CA PHE A 336 3.72 15.33 17.03
C PHE A 336 5.01 15.10 16.24
N TYR A 337 6.14 15.14 16.94
CA TYR A 337 7.47 15.12 16.32
C TYR A 337 8.41 14.14 17.01
N LYS A 338 8.90 13.16 16.24
CA LYS A 338 9.84 12.11 16.67
C LYS A 338 9.37 11.32 17.91
N GLU A 339 8.12 10.91 17.91
CA GLU A 339 7.62 10.00 18.94
C GLU A 339 8.10 8.58 18.69
N ALA A 340 8.62 7.94 19.74
CA ALA A 340 9.01 6.54 19.66
C ALA A 340 7.76 5.65 19.74
N GLN A 341 7.52 4.89 18.68
CA GLN A 341 6.45 3.90 18.63
C GLN A 341 7.04 2.50 18.72
N TYR A 342 6.55 1.73 19.71
CA TYR A 342 7.03 0.39 20.04
C TYR A 342 6.12 -0.66 19.38
N TYR A 343 6.63 -1.32 18.35
CA TYR A 343 5.99 -2.47 17.72
C TYR A 343 6.51 -3.78 18.32
N SER A 344 5.99 -4.92 17.86
CA SER A 344 6.39 -6.24 18.41
C SER A 344 7.90 -6.52 18.28
N HIS A 345 8.53 -6.09 17.17
CA HIS A 345 9.92 -6.41 16.85
C HIS A 345 10.82 -5.21 16.57
N VAL A 346 10.24 -4.01 16.42
CA VAL A 346 10.96 -2.79 16.08
C VAL A 346 10.45 -1.59 16.88
N ILE A 347 11.32 -0.61 17.03
CA ILE A 347 11.00 0.72 17.54
C ILE A 347 11.21 1.69 16.38
N HIS A 348 10.19 2.47 16.05
CA HIS A 348 10.25 3.51 15.02
C HIS A 348 10.14 4.90 15.64
N LEU A 349 10.83 5.87 15.05
CA LEU A 349 10.54 7.29 15.29
C LEU A 349 9.54 7.75 14.24
N VAL A 350 8.40 8.22 14.68
CA VAL A 350 7.28 8.67 13.85
C VAL A 350 6.97 10.13 14.15
N SER A 351 6.69 10.88 13.12
CA SER A 351 6.05 12.20 13.22
C SER A 351 4.73 12.20 12.48
N ARG A 352 3.87 13.14 12.78
CA ARG A 352 2.63 13.36 12.03
C ARG A 352 2.56 14.78 11.52
N VAL A 353 2.35 14.88 10.22
CA VAL A 353 2.06 16.15 9.55
C VAL A 353 0.63 16.10 9.05
N SER A 354 -0.14 17.13 9.34
CA SER A 354 -1.52 17.21 8.90
C SER A 354 -1.88 18.61 8.42
N GLY A 355 -2.95 18.72 7.63
CA GLY A 355 -3.48 19.98 7.14
C GLY A 355 -4.95 19.82 6.74
N GLU A 356 -5.69 20.91 6.84
CA GLU A 356 -7.08 20.96 6.38
C GLU A 356 -7.10 21.15 4.86
N LEU A 357 -7.86 20.30 4.16
CA LEU A 357 -8.06 20.46 2.72
C LEU A 357 -8.67 21.86 2.42
N ASN A 358 -8.13 22.51 1.40
CA ASN A 358 -8.72 23.75 0.92
C ASN A 358 -10.18 23.51 0.49
N PRO A 359 -11.11 24.45 0.70
CA PRO A 359 -12.56 24.25 0.50
C PRO A 359 -12.98 23.74 -0.89
N LYS A 360 -12.14 23.93 -1.90
CA LYS A 360 -12.36 23.47 -3.29
C LYS A 360 -11.37 22.39 -3.73
N ALA A 361 -10.54 21.90 -2.81
CA ALA A 361 -9.56 20.88 -3.16
C ALA A 361 -10.25 19.54 -3.42
N ASN A 362 -9.82 18.87 -4.49
CA ASN A 362 -10.21 17.50 -4.75
C ASN A 362 -9.35 16.55 -3.91
N PRO A 363 -9.92 15.68 -3.06
CA PRO A 363 -9.16 14.74 -2.25
C PRO A 363 -8.24 13.83 -3.09
N ILE A 364 -8.67 13.43 -4.28
CA ILE A 364 -7.86 12.60 -5.19
C ILE A 364 -6.64 13.40 -5.68
N LYS A 365 -6.84 14.67 -6.05
CA LYS A 365 -5.74 15.55 -6.44
C LYS A 365 -4.77 15.77 -5.27
N ALA A 366 -5.29 15.98 -4.06
CA ALA A 366 -4.46 16.12 -2.86
C ALA A 366 -3.59 14.88 -2.62
N PHE A 367 -4.17 13.68 -2.73
CA PHE A 367 -3.44 12.42 -2.64
C PHE A 367 -2.35 12.29 -3.72
N ILE A 368 -2.71 12.53 -4.99
CA ILE A 368 -1.81 12.42 -6.13
C ILE A 368 -0.63 13.40 -5.98
N ASP A 369 -0.85 14.60 -5.48
CA ASP A 369 0.20 15.61 -5.31
C ASP A 369 1.18 15.29 -4.17
N THR A 370 0.85 14.35 -3.28
CA THR A 370 1.79 13.82 -2.27
C THR A 370 2.61 12.64 -2.78
N PHE A 371 2.22 12.03 -3.90
CA PHE A 371 2.79 10.80 -4.44
C PHE A 371 4.08 11.02 -5.25
N PRO A 372 5.04 10.06 -5.25
CA PRO A 372 5.17 8.98 -4.29
C PRO A 372 5.75 9.44 -2.95
N ALA A 373 5.74 8.57 -1.94
CA ALA A 373 6.31 8.89 -0.63
C ALA A 373 7.80 9.26 -0.72
N GLY A 374 8.20 10.26 0.08
CA GLY A 374 9.60 10.72 0.14
C GLY A 374 10.56 9.64 0.60
N THR A 375 10.11 8.76 1.51
CA THR A 375 10.85 7.60 2.02
C THR A 375 11.20 6.57 0.95
N LEU A 376 10.54 6.59 -0.19
CA LEU A 376 10.77 5.69 -1.34
C LEU A 376 11.33 6.39 -2.59
N SER A 377 11.44 7.71 -2.59
CA SER A 377 11.94 8.50 -3.72
C SER A 377 13.22 9.27 -3.38
N GLY A 378 13.11 10.22 -2.51
CA GLY A 378 14.20 11.13 -2.12
C GLY A 378 13.79 12.60 -2.19
N ALA A 379 14.77 13.47 -2.04
CA ALA A 379 14.55 14.91 -2.02
C ALA A 379 15.68 15.65 -2.78
N PRO A 380 15.38 16.61 -3.68
CA PRO A 380 14.06 16.97 -4.22
C PRO A 380 13.41 15.81 -5.00
N LYS A 381 12.13 15.60 -4.80
CA LYS A 381 11.39 14.41 -5.25
C LYS A 381 11.49 14.16 -6.77
N VAL A 382 11.22 15.16 -7.58
CA VAL A 382 11.25 15.04 -9.06
C VAL A 382 12.64 14.63 -9.55
N LYS A 383 13.70 15.28 -9.07
CA LYS A 383 15.07 14.94 -9.47
C LYS A 383 15.46 13.53 -9.02
N ALA A 384 15.11 13.15 -7.79
CA ALA A 384 15.36 11.82 -7.28
C ALA A 384 14.70 10.75 -8.15
N MET A 385 13.41 10.93 -8.53
CA MET A 385 12.69 9.99 -9.38
C MET A 385 13.27 9.86 -10.80
N GLN A 386 13.77 10.94 -11.39
CA GLN A 386 14.45 10.90 -12.69
C GLN A 386 15.72 10.04 -12.62
N LEU A 387 16.53 10.22 -11.58
CA LEU A 387 17.74 9.44 -11.34
C LEU A 387 17.43 7.97 -11.02
N ILE A 388 16.38 7.69 -10.23
CA ILE A 388 15.92 6.32 -9.99
C ILE A 388 15.56 5.64 -11.32
N SER A 389 14.80 6.31 -12.17
CA SER A 389 14.43 5.81 -13.49
C SER A 389 15.62 5.58 -14.43
N GLU A 390 16.70 6.34 -14.25
CA GLU A 390 17.94 6.18 -15.01
C GLU A 390 18.76 4.97 -14.56
N TYR A 391 18.84 4.73 -13.25
CA TYR A 391 19.76 3.75 -12.65
C TYR A 391 19.13 2.40 -12.37
N GLU A 392 17.85 2.34 -12.12
CA GLU A 392 17.17 1.07 -11.96
C GLU A 392 16.87 0.44 -13.34
N PRO A 393 17.15 -0.87 -13.53
CA PRO A 393 17.03 -1.50 -14.86
C PRO A 393 15.58 -1.64 -15.32
N HIS A 394 14.64 -1.71 -14.36
CA HIS A 394 13.22 -1.91 -14.63
C HIS A 394 12.35 -0.95 -13.81
N SER A 395 11.16 -0.66 -14.35
CA SER A 395 10.09 0.01 -13.60
C SER A 395 9.77 -0.77 -12.32
N ARG A 396 9.60 -0.04 -11.20
CA ARG A 396 9.36 -0.67 -9.88
C ARG A 396 8.04 -1.43 -9.79
N GLY A 397 7.05 -1.04 -10.59
CA GLY A 397 5.70 -1.57 -10.46
C GLY A 397 5.06 -1.16 -9.12
N ALA A 398 4.43 -2.11 -8.43
CA ALA A 398 3.74 -1.84 -7.17
C ALA A 398 4.69 -1.38 -6.04
N TYR A 399 5.94 -1.83 -6.03
CA TYR A 399 6.90 -1.46 -4.98
C TYR A 399 7.14 0.05 -4.93
N GLY A 400 7.02 0.63 -3.74
CA GLY A 400 7.20 2.07 -3.52
C GLY A 400 6.03 2.92 -4.01
N GLY A 401 4.99 2.31 -4.55
CA GLY A 401 3.70 2.91 -4.78
C GLY A 401 2.83 2.90 -3.52
N CYS A 402 1.52 2.82 -3.69
CA CYS A 402 0.60 2.73 -2.57
C CYS A 402 -0.55 1.75 -2.84
N ILE A 403 -1.18 1.30 -1.77
CA ILE A 403 -2.30 0.36 -1.78
C ILE A 403 -3.28 0.72 -0.66
N GLY A 404 -4.58 0.62 -0.94
CA GLY A 404 -5.56 0.91 0.08
C GLY A 404 -6.93 1.28 -0.45
N PHE A 405 -7.56 2.23 0.19
CA PHE A 405 -8.97 2.61 0.05
C PHE A 405 -9.14 4.06 -0.41
N ILE A 406 -10.11 4.27 -1.31
CA ILE A 406 -10.61 5.58 -1.73
C ILE A 406 -12.14 5.55 -1.59
N GLY A 407 -12.66 6.23 -0.59
CA GLY A 407 -14.10 6.28 -0.31
C GLY A 407 -14.89 7.14 -1.29
N LEU A 408 -16.13 6.77 -1.55
CA LEU A 408 -17.05 7.58 -2.37
C LEU A 408 -17.38 8.94 -1.74
N ASN A 409 -17.15 9.08 -0.45
CA ASN A 409 -17.35 10.30 0.34
C ASN A 409 -16.11 11.21 0.42
N GLY A 410 -15.03 10.89 -0.32
CA GLY A 410 -13.76 11.63 -0.30
C GLY A 410 -12.80 11.24 0.81
N THR A 411 -13.12 10.23 1.63
CA THR A 411 -12.13 9.62 2.54
C THR A 411 -11.09 8.84 1.76
N LEU A 412 -9.88 8.75 2.31
CA LEU A 412 -8.78 8.04 1.67
C LEU A 412 -7.85 7.48 2.74
N ASN A 413 -7.39 6.24 2.55
CA ASN A 413 -6.37 5.64 3.39
C ASN A 413 -5.49 4.75 2.50
N GLN A 414 -4.24 5.18 2.30
CA GLN A 414 -3.27 4.54 1.44
C GLN A 414 -2.00 4.22 2.21
N ALA A 415 -1.59 2.96 2.22
CA ALA A 415 -0.31 2.52 2.73
C ALA A 415 0.75 2.53 1.63
N ILE A 416 2.01 2.74 2.00
CA ILE A 416 3.13 2.58 1.06
C ILE A 416 3.31 1.08 0.76
N THR A 417 3.46 0.72 -0.51
CA THR A 417 3.66 -0.67 -0.93
C THR A 417 5.11 -1.08 -0.74
N ILE A 418 5.45 -1.47 0.48
CA ILE A 418 6.74 -2.02 0.90
C ILE A 418 6.52 -3.31 1.70
N ARG A 419 7.57 -4.10 1.90
CA ARG A 419 7.44 -5.44 2.52
C ARG A 419 6.36 -6.27 1.83
N THR A 420 6.39 -6.29 0.50
CA THR A 420 5.30 -6.71 -0.37
C THR A 420 5.81 -7.66 -1.43
N PHE A 421 4.99 -8.64 -1.75
CA PHE A 421 5.14 -9.51 -2.90
C PHE A 421 4.14 -9.12 -4.00
N VAL A 422 4.60 -9.15 -5.23
CA VAL A 422 3.75 -9.22 -6.42
C VAL A 422 3.85 -10.63 -6.97
N SER A 423 2.72 -11.32 -7.08
CA SER A 423 2.64 -12.70 -7.52
C SER A 423 1.94 -12.77 -8.87
N ARG A 424 2.61 -13.31 -9.89
CA ARG A 424 2.08 -13.53 -11.22
C ARG A 424 2.80 -14.68 -11.91
N ASN A 425 2.08 -15.52 -12.63
CA ASN A 425 2.64 -16.62 -13.41
C ASN A 425 3.60 -17.53 -12.60
N ASN A 426 3.25 -17.81 -11.35
CA ASN A 426 4.06 -18.59 -10.41
C ASN A 426 5.46 -17.97 -10.13
N GLU A 427 5.58 -16.67 -10.28
CA GLU A 427 6.75 -15.89 -9.85
C GLU A 427 6.35 -14.87 -8.77
N LEU A 428 7.17 -14.75 -7.74
CA LEU A 428 7.10 -13.74 -6.69
C LEU A 428 8.13 -12.67 -6.98
N TRP A 429 7.70 -11.42 -7.06
CA TRP A 429 8.58 -10.27 -7.16
C TRP A 429 8.54 -9.49 -5.86
N PHE A 430 9.70 -9.21 -5.31
CA PHE A 430 9.82 -8.44 -4.07
C PHE A 430 11.07 -7.57 -4.09
N GLN A 431 11.00 -6.41 -3.45
CA GLN A 431 12.04 -5.37 -3.51
C GLN A 431 12.30 -4.79 -2.14
N ALA A 432 13.50 -4.24 -1.99
CA ALA A 432 13.84 -3.34 -0.90
C ALA A 432 14.77 -2.24 -1.41
N SER A 433 14.82 -1.14 -0.67
CA SER A 433 15.63 0.03 -1.00
C SER A 433 16.32 0.60 0.23
N GLY A 434 17.41 1.33 -0.02
CA GLY A 434 18.13 2.11 0.97
C GLY A 434 18.14 3.59 0.62
N GLY A 435 18.09 4.46 1.61
CA GLY A 435 18.22 5.91 1.47
C GLY A 435 19.70 6.32 1.40
N ILE A 436 20.14 6.83 0.27
CA ILE A 436 21.52 7.19 -0.01
C ILE A 436 21.68 8.69 0.16
N VAL A 437 22.65 9.09 0.97
CA VAL A 437 23.04 10.47 1.24
C VAL A 437 24.55 10.67 0.97
N ALA A 438 25.04 11.90 0.99
CA ALA A 438 26.43 12.21 0.71
C ALA A 438 27.46 11.47 1.59
N LYS A 439 27.09 11.11 2.82
CA LYS A 439 27.93 10.37 3.78
C LYS A 439 27.67 8.86 3.81
N SER A 440 26.82 8.33 2.93
CA SER A 440 26.55 6.91 2.84
C SER A 440 27.78 6.10 2.47
N ASN A 441 27.80 4.82 2.91
CA ASN A 441 28.82 3.83 2.56
C ASN A 441 28.14 2.69 1.79
N GLU A 442 28.70 2.31 0.65
CA GLU A 442 28.10 1.35 -0.26
C GLU A 442 27.87 -0.05 0.34
N GLU A 443 28.77 -0.53 1.18
CA GLU A 443 28.65 -1.83 1.85
C GLU A 443 27.51 -1.79 2.90
N TYR A 444 27.43 -0.69 3.66
CA TYR A 444 26.38 -0.50 4.64
C TYR A 444 25.00 -0.41 3.98
N GLU A 445 24.87 0.40 2.90
CA GLU A 445 23.59 0.54 2.18
C GLU A 445 23.16 -0.77 1.49
N LEU A 446 24.12 -1.55 0.95
CA LEU A 446 23.85 -2.90 0.43
C LEU A 446 23.32 -3.81 1.54
N GLN A 447 23.94 -3.80 2.71
CA GLN A 447 23.53 -4.62 3.85
C GLN A 447 22.15 -4.20 4.38
N GLU A 448 21.84 -2.90 4.37
CA GLU A 448 20.51 -2.40 4.75
C GLU A 448 19.41 -2.96 3.85
N VAL A 449 19.62 -2.96 2.53
CA VAL A 449 18.70 -3.58 1.56
C VAL A 449 18.51 -5.07 1.87
N ASN A 450 19.60 -5.80 2.10
CA ASN A 450 19.55 -7.23 2.44
C ASN A 450 18.80 -7.49 3.75
N ASN A 451 18.97 -6.64 4.76
CA ASN A 451 18.28 -6.74 6.05
C ASN A 451 16.76 -6.50 5.88
N LYS A 452 16.37 -5.52 5.07
CA LYS A 452 14.96 -5.24 4.77
C LYS A 452 14.27 -6.39 4.03
N LEU A 453 15.01 -7.12 3.20
CA LEU A 453 14.53 -8.34 2.53
C LEU A 453 14.43 -9.55 3.46
N GLY A 454 15.11 -9.51 4.59
CA GLY A 454 15.22 -10.65 5.50
C GLY A 454 13.87 -11.20 5.98
N ALA A 455 12.89 -10.32 6.26
CA ALA A 455 11.55 -10.74 6.66
C ALA A 455 10.80 -11.45 5.51
N LEU A 456 10.94 -10.97 4.28
CA LEU A 456 10.30 -11.57 3.09
C LEU A 456 10.92 -12.94 2.78
N LYS A 457 12.25 -13.07 2.85
CA LYS A 457 12.95 -14.36 2.66
C LYS A 457 12.59 -15.37 3.76
N LYS A 458 12.50 -14.94 5.02
CA LYS A 458 12.05 -15.79 6.12
C LYS A 458 10.59 -16.25 5.94
N ALA A 459 9.72 -15.38 5.41
CA ALA A 459 8.34 -15.74 5.14
C ALA A 459 8.23 -16.85 4.10
N ILE A 460 9.06 -16.83 3.04
CA ILE A 460 9.11 -17.90 2.03
C ILE A 460 9.48 -19.23 2.71
N ILE A 461 10.54 -19.27 3.51
CA ILE A 461 10.97 -20.48 4.23
C ILE A 461 9.87 -20.97 5.19
N LEU A 462 9.24 -20.08 5.95
CA LEU A 462 8.18 -20.46 6.89
C LEU A 462 6.96 -21.00 6.16
N ALA A 463 6.58 -20.41 5.02
CA ALA A 463 5.44 -20.87 4.23
C ALA A 463 5.58 -22.32 3.75
N GLU A 464 6.80 -22.79 3.46
CA GLU A 464 7.09 -24.17 3.11
C GLU A 464 6.96 -25.13 4.31
N GLN A 465 7.14 -24.63 5.53
CA GLN A 465 7.12 -25.42 6.75
C GLN A 465 5.74 -25.48 7.43
N MET A 466 4.84 -24.59 7.08
CA MET A 466 3.45 -24.53 7.59
C MET A 466 2.58 -25.64 6.98
#